data_eb6757eaa4e3f4b168d03b6129a8b23c
#
_entry.id   eb6757eaa4e3f4b168d03b6129a8b23c
#
_cell.length_a   1.000
_cell.length_b   1.000
_cell.length_c   1.000
_cell.angle_alpha   90.00
_cell.angle_beta   90.00
_cell.angle_gamma   90.00
#
_symmetry.space_group_name_H-M   'P 1'
#
loop_
_entity.id
_entity.type
_entity.pdbx_description
1 polymer ?
#
loop_
_entity_poly.entity_id
_entity_poly.type
_entity_poly.pdbx_seq_one_letter_code
_entity_poly.pdbx_strand_id
1 'polypeptide(L)'
;MIEAGESPEKAGARELLEETGYRVEKLHFVGEYGVDGNRSCGQMHLFVGLGAKRVSEPKLDSTEEMRVHLADVDEVKRRLLAGEFRGLPEMGSVAMGLLALEGMAGQVD
;
A
#
# COMPACT_ATOMS: atom_id res chain seq x y z
N MET A 1 9.87 -6.78 3.83
CA MET A 1 10.25 -8.16 4.08
C MET A 1 9.77 -8.60 5.48
N ILE A 2 9.12 -9.74 5.56
CA ILE A 2 8.62 -10.23 6.84
C ILE A 2 9.76 -10.87 7.62
N GLU A 3 9.96 -10.43 8.84
CA GLU A 3 10.98 -10.99 9.70
C GLU A 3 10.46 -12.22 10.45
N ALA A 4 11.36 -13.04 10.96
CA ALA A 4 10.99 -14.24 11.68
C ALA A 4 10.07 -13.90 12.85
N GLY A 5 8.95 -14.63 12.96
CA GLY A 5 7.99 -14.41 14.02
C GLY A 5 7.07 -13.21 13.84
N GLU A 6 7.23 -12.49 12.74
CA GLU A 6 6.44 -11.30 12.45
C GLU A 6 5.28 -11.63 11.52
N SER A 7 4.07 -11.15 11.84
CA SER A 7 2.93 -11.34 10.94
C SER A 7 3.05 -10.40 9.74
N PRO A 8 2.39 -10.71 8.61
CA PRO A 8 2.38 -9.79 7.48
C PRO A 8 1.88 -8.39 7.83
N GLU A 9 0.90 -8.26 8.72
CA GLU A 9 0.37 -6.97 9.15
C GLU A 9 1.42 -6.17 9.91
N LYS A 10 2.15 -6.81 10.82
CA LYS A 10 3.21 -6.15 11.57
C LYS A 10 4.35 -5.74 10.66
N ALA A 11 4.73 -6.61 9.74
CA ALA A 11 5.75 -6.29 8.76
C ALA A 11 5.34 -5.11 7.90
N GLY A 12 4.10 -5.11 7.42
CA GLY A 12 3.58 -4.02 6.60
C GLY A 12 3.59 -2.69 7.33
N ALA A 13 3.15 -2.67 8.58
CA ALA A 13 3.15 -1.44 9.38
C ALA A 13 4.58 -0.94 9.64
N ARG A 14 5.49 -1.85 9.92
CA ARG A 14 6.89 -1.52 10.16
C ARG A 14 7.55 -0.94 8.90
N GLU A 15 7.37 -1.61 7.77
CA GLU A 15 7.95 -1.16 6.51
C GLU A 15 7.35 0.18 6.06
N LEU A 16 6.05 0.36 6.25
CA LEU A 16 5.40 1.61 5.92
C LEU A 16 6.01 2.76 6.72
N LEU A 17 6.19 2.56 8.03
CA LEU A 17 6.79 3.57 8.89
C LEU A 17 8.24 3.87 8.47
N GLU A 18 9.03 2.82 8.24
CA GLU A 18 10.44 2.99 7.85
C GLU A 18 10.57 3.70 6.50
N GLU A 19 9.77 3.30 5.53
CA GLU A 19 9.91 3.78 4.16
C GLU A 19 9.24 5.12 3.91
N THR A 20 8.15 5.43 4.61
CA THR A 20 7.40 6.65 4.36
C THR A 20 7.40 7.64 5.52
N GLY A 21 7.72 7.19 6.72
CA GLY A 21 7.59 8.01 7.92
C GLY A 21 6.17 8.14 8.44
N TYR A 22 5.23 7.37 7.88
CA TYR A 22 3.84 7.43 8.30
C TYR A 22 3.48 6.23 9.18
N ARG A 23 2.76 6.54 10.26
CA ARG A 23 2.14 5.54 11.12
C ARG A 23 0.64 5.55 10.85
N VAL A 24 0.05 4.38 10.81
CA VAL A 24 -1.39 4.24 10.59
C VAL A 24 -2.07 3.72 11.84
N GLU A 25 -3.31 4.14 12.08
CA GLU A 25 -4.09 3.64 13.20
C GLU A 25 -4.53 2.21 12.97
N LYS A 26 -4.86 1.88 11.74
CA LYS A 26 -5.32 0.55 11.39
C LYS A 26 -4.75 0.18 10.03
N LEU A 27 -4.20 -1.02 9.94
CA LEU A 27 -3.74 -1.58 8.69
C LEU A 27 -4.69 -2.70 8.29
N HIS A 28 -5.39 -2.49 7.19
CA HIS A 28 -6.36 -3.45 6.69
C HIS A 28 -5.72 -4.31 5.59
N PHE A 29 -5.73 -5.61 5.80
CA PHE A 29 -5.23 -6.55 4.79
C PHE A 29 -6.27 -6.71 3.69
N VAL A 30 -5.90 -6.41 2.47
CA VAL A 30 -6.79 -6.54 1.31
C VAL A 30 -6.67 -7.91 0.68
N GLY A 31 -5.45 -8.38 0.49
CA GLY A 31 -5.23 -9.68 -0.11
C GLY A 31 -3.79 -9.96 -0.44
N GLU A 32 -3.56 -11.17 -0.89
CA GLU A 32 -2.26 -11.65 -1.32
C GLU A 32 -2.36 -12.05 -2.78
N TYR A 33 -1.47 -11.54 -3.61
CA TYR A 33 -1.55 -11.71 -5.05
C TYR A 33 -0.20 -12.07 -5.65
N GLY A 34 -0.22 -12.87 -6.71
CA GLY A 34 0.96 -13.11 -7.51
C GLY A 34 1.28 -11.89 -8.36
N VAL A 35 2.56 -11.53 -8.43
CA VAL A 35 2.98 -10.37 -9.21
C VAL A 35 2.96 -10.66 -10.70
N ASP A 36 3.30 -11.90 -11.07
CA ASP A 36 3.14 -12.38 -12.44
C ASP A 36 2.85 -13.88 -12.39
N GLY A 37 2.71 -14.51 -13.52
CA GLY A 37 2.41 -15.93 -13.61
C GLY A 37 3.55 -16.85 -13.18
N ASN A 38 4.69 -16.30 -12.87
CA ASN A 38 5.87 -17.08 -12.50
C ASN A 38 6.01 -17.11 -10.97
N ARG A 39 5.96 -18.30 -10.40
CA ARG A 39 6.04 -18.48 -8.96
C ARG A 39 7.34 -17.99 -8.34
N SER A 40 8.41 -17.91 -9.11
CA SER A 40 9.69 -17.44 -8.58
C SER A 40 9.69 -15.94 -8.29
N CYS A 41 8.72 -15.19 -8.77
CA CYS A 41 8.63 -13.76 -8.55
C CYS A 41 7.95 -13.39 -7.23
N GLY A 42 7.49 -14.39 -6.47
CA GLY A 42 6.93 -14.17 -5.15
C GLY A 42 5.51 -13.64 -5.17
N GLN A 43 5.06 -13.23 -4.03
CA GLN A 43 3.71 -12.75 -3.80
C GLN A 43 3.72 -11.37 -3.18
N MET A 44 2.69 -10.61 -3.50
CA MET A 44 2.51 -9.26 -2.99
C MET A 44 1.38 -9.26 -1.98
N HIS A 45 1.65 -8.71 -0.81
CA HIS A 45 0.62 -8.49 0.19
C HIS A 45 0.14 -7.05 0.07
N LEU A 46 -1.17 -6.89 -0.11
CA LEU A 46 -1.76 -5.57 -0.29
C LEU A 46 -2.49 -5.14 0.97
N PHE A 47 -2.16 -3.95 1.45
CA PHE A 47 -2.77 -3.38 2.64
C PHE A 47 -3.27 -1.97 2.36
N VAL A 48 -4.31 -1.58 3.11
CA VAL A 48 -4.76 -0.19 3.17
C VAL A 48 -4.56 0.29 4.59
N GLY A 49 -3.85 1.38 4.75
CA GLY A 49 -3.64 1.99 6.06
C GLY A 49 -4.64 3.13 6.29
N LEU A 50 -5.28 3.13 7.44
CA LEU A 50 -6.24 4.15 7.84
C LEU A 50 -5.68 5.00 8.97
N GLY A 51 -6.02 6.27 8.97
CA GLY A 51 -5.57 7.19 10.02
C GLY A 51 -4.08 7.44 9.98
N ALA A 52 -3.53 7.66 8.79
CA ALA A 52 -2.11 7.87 8.61
C ALA A 52 -1.67 9.23 9.14
N LYS A 53 -0.57 9.24 9.89
CA LYS A 53 0.05 10.46 10.38
C LYS A 53 1.55 10.38 10.18
N ARG A 54 2.13 11.47 9.72
CA ARG A 54 3.57 11.55 9.59
C ARG A 54 4.20 11.72 10.96
N VAL A 55 5.05 10.80 11.36
CA VAL A 55 5.67 10.79 12.68
C VAL A 55 7.19 10.80 12.64
N SER A 56 7.78 10.53 11.48
CA SER A 56 9.23 10.54 11.35
C SER A 56 9.64 10.82 9.91
N GLU A 57 10.92 11.05 9.70
CA GLU A 57 11.46 11.14 8.36
C GLU A 57 11.57 9.73 7.78
N PRO A 58 11.36 9.58 6.48
CA PRO A 58 11.54 8.28 5.86
C PRO A 58 12.99 7.82 5.95
N LYS A 59 13.19 6.55 6.22
CA LYS A 59 14.50 5.92 6.15
C LYS A 59 14.64 5.36 4.74
N LEU A 60 15.36 6.09 3.91
CA LEU A 60 15.59 5.63 2.54
C LEU A 60 16.81 4.73 2.50
N ASP A 61 16.60 3.49 2.18
CA ASP A 61 17.68 2.58 1.87
C ASP A 61 18.23 2.97 0.51
N SER A 62 19.54 2.97 0.37
CA SER A 62 20.20 3.36 -0.86
C SER A 62 19.82 2.48 -2.06
N THR A 63 19.27 1.29 -1.81
CA THR A 63 18.87 0.36 -2.86
C THR A 63 17.40 0.51 -3.26
N GLU A 64 16.64 1.31 -2.55
CA GLU A 64 15.22 1.49 -2.81
C GLU A 64 14.91 2.90 -3.27
N GLU A 65 14.22 2.98 -4.40
CA GLU A 65 13.69 4.23 -4.87
C GLU A 65 12.21 4.29 -4.47
N MET A 66 11.92 5.12 -3.49
CA MET A 66 10.55 5.32 -3.06
C MET A 66 10.25 6.80 -2.99
N ARG A 67 9.11 7.16 -3.50
CA ARG A 67 8.60 8.52 -3.41
C ARG A 67 7.22 8.47 -2.82
N VAL A 68 6.98 9.32 -1.83
CA VAL A 68 5.68 9.45 -1.23
C VAL A 68 4.97 10.64 -1.85
N HIS A 69 3.80 10.38 -2.42
CA HIS A 69 2.95 11.41 -3.01
C HIS A 69 1.65 11.47 -2.23
N LEU A 70 1.23 12.68 -1.91
CA LEU A 70 -0.04 12.91 -1.24
C LEU A 70 -1.03 13.46 -2.25
N ALA A 71 -2.20 12.84 -2.32
CA ALA A 71 -3.24 13.27 -3.23
C ALA A 71 -4.60 12.89 -2.65
N ASP A 72 -5.62 13.66 -3.03
CA ASP A 72 -6.99 13.31 -2.67
C ASP A 72 -7.41 12.04 -3.37
N VAL A 73 -8.32 11.29 -2.74
CA VAL A 73 -8.86 10.06 -3.31
C VAL A 73 -9.45 10.31 -4.69
N ASP A 74 -10.20 11.39 -4.85
CA ASP A 74 -10.80 11.71 -6.15
C ASP A 74 -9.75 11.98 -7.23
N GLU A 75 -8.66 12.64 -6.85
CA GLU A 75 -7.56 12.87 -7.79
C GLU A 75 -6.88 11.56 -8.18
N VAL A 76 -6.69 10.65 -7.24
CA VAL A 76 -6.10 9.34 -7.52
C VAL A 76 -6.98 8.57 -8.50
N LYS A 77 -8.30 8.58 -8.27
CA LYS A 77 -9.25 7.92 -9.18
C LYS A 77 -9.16 8.50 -10.60
N ARG A 78 -9.09 9.81 -10.70
CA ARG A 78 -9.00 10.48 -11.99
C ARG A 78 -7.73 10.10 -12.73
N ARG A 79 -6.60 10.08 -12.03
CA ARG A 79 -5.32 9.70 -12.63
C ARG A 79 -5.29 8.23 -13.04
N LEU A 80 -5.93 7.38 -12.26
CA LEU A 80 -6.03 5.96 -12.57
C LEU A 80 -6.79 5.76 -13.89
N LEU A 81 -7.93 6.41 -14.02
CA LEU A 81 -8.75 6.33 -15.24
C LEU A 81 -8.08 6.99 -16.44
N ALA A 82 -7.23 7.97 -16.21
CA ALA A 82 -6.48 8.62 -17.28
C ALA A 82 -5.27 7.81 -17.75
N GLY A 83 -5.01 6.65 -17.14
CA GLY A 83 -3.90 5.79 -17.55
C GLY A 83 -2.54 6.29 -17.12
N GLU A 84 -2.45 7.05 -16.04
CA GLU A 84 -1.18 7.62 -15.59
C GLU A 84 -0.33 6.63 -14.79
N PHE A 85 -0.91 5.51 -14.36
CA PHE A 85 -0.14 4.45 -13.72
C PHE A 85 0.37 3.50 -14.79
N ARG A 86 1.68 3.37 -14.89
CA ARG A 86 2.29 2.67 -16.01
C ARG A 86 2.37 1.17 -15.88
N GLY A 87 2.48 0.68 -14.66
CA GLY A 87 2.59 -0.75 -14.42
C GLY A 87 1.25 -1.36 -14.05
N LEU A 88 0.94 -2.51 -14.60
CA LEU A 88 -0.30 -3.21 -14.26
C LEU A 88 -0.37 -3.58 -12.78
N PRO A 89 0.71 -4.06 -12.13
CA PRO A 89 0.65 -4.29 -10.68
C PRO A 89 0.35 -3.03 -9.88
N GLU A 90 0.93 -1.91 -10.25
CA GLU A 90 0.68 -0.63 -9.57
C GLU A 90 -0.76 -0.18 -9.75
N MET A 91 -1.25 -0.25 -10.99
CA MET A 91 -2.63 0.12 -11.30
C MET A 91 -3.60 -0.78 -10.55
N GLY A 92 -3.37 -2.08 -10.56
CA GLY A 92 -4.22 -3.03 -9.86
C GLY A 92 -4.22 -2.82 -8.35
N SER A 93 -3.06 -2.54 -7.77
CA SER A 93 -2.94 -2.27 -6.34
C SER A 93 -3.73 -1.04 -5.93
N VAL A 94 -3.60 0.04 -6.69
CA VAL A 94 -4.33 1.28 -6.41
C VAL A 94 -5.83 1.06 -6.57
N ALA A 95 -6.26 0.39 -7.64
CA ALA A 95 -7.67 0.12 -7.87
C ALA A 95 -8.27 -0.73 -6.73
N MET A 96 -7.59 -1.78 -6.34
CA MET A 96 -8.07 -2.64 -5.25
C MET A 96 -8.09 -1.91 -3.92
N GLY A 97 -7.09 -1.07 -3.67
CA GLY A 97 -7.07 -0.25 -2.47
C GLY A 97 -8.25 0.71 -2.41
N LEU A 98 -8.58 1.35 -3.52
CA LEU A 98 -9.72 2.26 -3.59
C LEU A 98 -11.04 1.52 -3.35
N LEU A 99 -11.20 0.34 -3.95
CA LEU A 99 -12.41 -0.47 -3.73
C LEU A 99 -12.52 -0.91 -2.28
N ALA A 100 -11.42 -1.28 -1.66
CA ALA A 100 -11.41 -1.66 -0.25
C ALA A 100 -11.83 -0.48 0.64
N LEU A 101 -11.35 0.72 0.33
CA LEU A 101 -11.73 1.92 1.06
C LEU A 101 -13.24 2.19 0.94
N GLU A 102 -13.79 2.04 -0.25
CA GLU A 102 -15.23 2.22 -0.46
C GLU A 102 -16.04 1.22 0.36
N GLY A 103 -15.59 -0.04 0.40
CA GLY A 103 -16.25 -1.07 1.19
C GLY A 103 -16.22 -0.77 2.68
N MET A 104 -15.09 -0.26 3.18
CA MET A 104 -14.97 0.12 4.59
C MET A 104 -15.85 1.32 4.93
N ALA A 105 -15.91 2.30 4.04
CA ALA A 105 -16.77 3.47 4.23
C ALA A 105 -18.25 3.07 4.30
N GLY A 106 -18.66 2.09 3.51
CA GLY A 106 -20.01 1.58 3.52
C GLY A 106 -20.38 0.79 4.77
N GLN A 107 -19.37 0.38 5.54
CA GLN A 107 -19.58 -0.39 6.78
C GLN A 107 -19.60 0.47 8.04
N VAL A 108 -19.30 1.74 7.90
CA VAL A 108 -19.20 2.65 9.04
C VAL A 108 -20.54 3.35 9.25
N ASP A 109 -21.48 2.65 9.75
CA ASP A 109 -22.77 3.24 10.08
C ASP A 109 -22.98 3.28 11.57
#